data_88936bc54ce5f174651c4bb6fa48e63e
#
_entry.id   88936bc54ce5f174651c4bb6fa48e63e
#
_cell.length_a   1.000
_cell.length_b   1.000
_cell.length_c   1.000
_cell.angle_alpha   90.00
_cell.angle_beta   90.00
_cell.angle_gamma   90.00
#
_symmetry.space_group_name_H-M   'P 1'
#
loop_
_entity.id
_entity.type
_entity.pdbx_description
1 polymer ?
#
loop_
_entity_poly.entity_id
_entity_poly.type
_entity_poly.pdbx_seq_one_letter_code
_entity_poly.pdbx_strand_id
1 'polypeptide(L)'
;MKTIITLLVGLLFTFSLNAKPMFQPPDDVAKKGAITYCATIDNPPRAFADASGNFQGFEIDLGVEIGNRLGLEVKWEQMKFSGLIASLSGQICDAIVQELFIKPTRVEVIDMIPFGYSAQSIVVNASNNESINGPADLSGLKVAVPNGTTIHNILIETNESLSSGGKTPIDIVILEATTDSFGQLQAGQVDAVGTTNTAAAYYVGKSNNKFK
;
A
#
# COMPACT_ATOMS: atom_id res chain seq x y z
N MET A 1 52.11 -18.50 -53.39
CA MET A 1 50.67 -18.19 -53.26
C MET A 1 50.42 -17.68 -51.84
N LYS A 2 50.22 -16.37 -51.68
CA LYS A 2 49.91 -15.74 -50.37
C LYS A 2 48.43 -15.46 -50.33
N THR A 3 47.71 -16.17 -49.47
CA THR A 3 46.26 -16.02 -49.26
C THR A 3 46.05 -14.86 -48.26
N ILE A 4 45.43 -13.77 -48.72
CA ILE A 4 45.06 -12.64 -47.89
C ILE A 4 43.65 -12.95 -47.32
N ILE A 5 43.55 -13.16 -46.01
CA ILE A 5 42.26 -13.28 -45.29
C ILE A 5 41.84 -11.88 -44.89
N THR A 6 40.83 -11.35 -45.55
CA THR A 6 40.18 -10.08 -45.21
C THR A 6 39.19 -10.31 -44.08
N LEU A 7 39.52 -9.82 -42.87
CA LEU A 7 38.65 -9.87 -41.71
C LEU A 7 37.61 -8.74 -41.80
N LEU A 8 36.36 -9.08 -42.08
CA LEU A 8 35.24 -8.13 -42.12
C LEU A 8 34.73 -7.94 -40.68
N VAL A 9 35.13 -6.83 -40.03
CA VAL A 9 34.60 -6.43 -38.71
C VAL A 9 33.25 -5.79 -38.95
N GLY A 10 32.18 -6.57 -38.71
CA GLY A 10 30.81 -6.08 -38.72
C GLY A 10 30.53 -5.22 -37.48
N LEU A 11 30.37 -3.92 -37.68
CA LEU A 11 29.96 -2.96 -36.66
C LEU A 11 28.45 -3.14 -36.39
N LEU A 12 28.11 -3.90 -35.36
CA LEU A 12 26.74 -4.01 -34.88
C LEU A 12 26.34 -2.68 -34.22
N PHE A 13 25.66 -1.83 -34.97
CA PHE A 13 24.91 -0.71 -34.41
C PHE A 13 23.69 -1.25 -33.70
N THR A 14 23.75 -1.33 -32.37
CA THR A 14 22.55 -1.54 -31.52
C THR A 14 21.74 -0.25 -31.55
N PHE A 15 20.73 -0.18 -32.41
CA PHE A 15 19.71 0.84 -32.33
C PHE A 15 18.88 0.54 -31.06
N SER A 16 19.14 1.26 -29.98
CA SER A 16 18.20 1.36 -28.88
C SER A 16 16.94 2.04 -29.41
N LEU A 17 15.89 1.26 -29.64
CA LEU A 17 14.55 1.78 -29.91
C LEU A 17 14.06 2.45 -28.61
N ASN A 18 14.39 3.72 -28.43
CA ASN A 18 13.71 4.55 -27.44
C ASN A 18 12.27 4.74 -27.92
N ALA A 19 11.36 3.92 -27.42
CA ALA A 19 9.95 4.16 -27.63
C ALA A 19 9.62 5.56 -27.08
N LYS A 20 8.98 6.40 -27.92
CA LYS A 20 8.53 7.71 -27.44
C LYS A 20 7.52 7.50 -26.30
N PRO A 21 7.61 8.28 -25.23
CA PRO A 21 6.64 8.22 -24.15
C PRO A 21 5.23 8.45 -24.69
N MET A 22 4.25 7.71 -24.17
CA MET A 22 2.84 7.84 -24.56
C MET A 22 2.25 9.17 -24.08
N PHE A 23 2.75 9.66 -22.96
CA PHE A 23 2.37 10.93 -22.35
C PHE A 23 3.62 11.72 -21.98
N GLN A 24 3.49 13.05 -21.98
CA GLN A 24 4.55 13.95 -21.52
C GLN A 24 4.57 13.95 -19.98
N PRO A 25 5.69 13.57 -19.34
CA PRO A 25 5.82 13.72 -17.89
C PRO A 25 5.95 15.21 -17.52
N PRO A 26 5.68 15.58 -16.26
CA PRO A 26 6.01 16.92 -15.73
C PRO A 26 7.50 17.24 -15.93
N ASP A 27 7.81 18.51 -16.22
CA ASP A 27 9.17 18.93 -16.61
C ASP A 27 10.25 18.59 -15.58
N ASP A 28 9.92 18.70 -14.30
CA ASP A 28 10.83 18.40 -13.19
C ASP A 28 11.13 16.90 -13.09
N VAL A 29 10.13 16.04 -13.28
CA VAL A 29 10.28 14.58 -13.30
C VAL A 29 10.98 14.13 -14.57
N ALA A 30 10.64 14.75 -15.71
CA ALA A 30 11.32 14.50 -16.99
C ALA A 30 12.84 14.75 -16.93
N LYS A 31 13.25 15.84 -16.28
CA LYS A 31 14.66 16.18 -16.08
C LYS A 31 15.42 15.18 -15.22
N LYS A 32 14.75 14.54 -14.27
CA LYS A 32 15.32 13.45 -13.44
C LYS A 32 15.46 12.14 -14.21
N GLY A 33 14.71 11.94 -15.29
CA GLY A 33 14.63 10.68 -16.03
C GLY A 33 14.01 9.53 -15.28
N ALA A 34 13.48 9.78 -14.08
CA ALA A 34 12.87 8.80 -13.19
C ALA A 34 11.68 9.40 -12.45
N ILE A 35 10.68 8.58 -12.14
CA ILE A 35 9.61 8.88 -11.21
C ILE A 35 9.81 8.06 -9.94
N THR A 36 9.79 8.73 -8.79
CA THR A 36 9.93 8.10 -7.48
C THR A 36 8.59 8.03 -6.78
N TYR A 37 8.15 6.83 -6.42
CA TYR A 37 6.92 6.60 -5.68
C TYR A 37 7.19 6.35 -4.20
N CYS A 38 6.41 6.99 -3.32
CA CYS A 38 6.30 6.58 -1.92
C CYS A 38 5.23 5.50 -1.78
N ALA A 39 5.55 4.42 -1.08
CA ALA A 39 4.62 3.33 -0.78
C ALA A 39 4.95 2.63 0.53
N THR A 40 3.94 1.98 1.13
CA THR A 40 4.17 0.93 2.12
C THR A 40 4.31 -0.41 1.39
N ILE A 41 5.25 -1.26 1.83
CA ILE A 41 5.50 -2.56 1.18
C ILE A 41 5.15 -3.69 2.17
N ASP A 42 3.97 -3.56 2.77
CA ASP A 42 3.49 -4.44 3.84
C ASP A 42 1.98 -4.73 3.77
N ASN A 43 1.33 -4.36 2.65
CA ASN A 43 -0.11 -4.47 2.45
C ASN A 43 -0.48 -5.41 1.28
N PRO A 44 -0.25 -6.73 1.38
CA PRO A 44 -0.67 -7.67 0.36
C PRO A 44 -2.21 -7.71 0.22
N PRO A 45 -2.73 -7.91 -0.99
CA PRO A 45 -2.04 -8.17 -2.25
C PRO A 45 -1.69 -6.90 -3.05
N ARG A 46 -1.80 -5.70 -2.47
CA ARG A 46 -1.68 -4.42 -3.17
C ARG A 46 -0.23 -3.97 -3.38
N ALA A 47 0.55 -3.87 -2.30
CA ALA A 47 1.99 -3.59 -2.34
C ALA A 47 2.68 -4.37 -1.22
N PHE A 48 3.57 -5.26 -1.56
CA PHE A 48 4.29 -6.10 -0.60
C PHE A 48 5.62 -6.60 -1.20
N ALA A 49 6.52 -7.08 -0.34
CA ALA A 49 7.73 -7.75 -0.77
C ALA A 49 7.56 -9.27 -0.73
N ASP A 50 8.11 -9.97 -1.73
CA ASP A 50 8.23 -11.42 -1.70
C ASP A 50 9.37 -11.86 -0.76
N ALA A 51 9.57 -13.18 -0.63
CA ALA A 51 10.62 -13.75 0.22
C ALA A 51 12.04 -13.37 -0.22
N SER A 52 12.21 -12.91 -1.46
CA SER A 52 13.49 -12.44 -2.02
C SER A 52 13.66 -10.93 -1.90
N GLY A 53 12.65 -10.22 -1.37
CA GLY A 53 12.66 -8.77 -1.22
C GLY A 53 12.18 -8.01 -2.48
N ASN A 54 11.67 -8.70 -3.52
CA ASN A 54 11.14 -8.03 -4.69
C ASN A 54 9.75 -7.47 -4.40
N PHE A 55 9.52 -6.24 -4.82
CA PHE A 55 8.22 -5.58 -4.66
C PHE A 55 7.21 -6.14 -5.65
N GLN A 56 6.02 -6.45 -5.16
CA GLN A 56 4.93 -7.08 -5.90
C GLN A 56 3.58 -6.48 -5.50
N GLY A 57 2.60 -6.69 -6.36
CA GLY A 57 1.20 -6.36 -6.11
C GLY A 57 0.65 -5.31 -7.06
N PHE A 58 -0.67 -5.17 -7.03
CA PHE A 58 -1.41 -4.31 -7.95
C PHE A 58 -0.88 -2.86 -8.00
N GLU A 59 -0.53 -2.28 -6.86
CA GLU A 59 -0.03 -0.90 -6.78
C GLU A 59 1.38 -0.77 -7.34
N ILE A 60 2.20 -1.80 -7.17
CA ILE A 60 3.53 -1.87 -7.78
C ILE A 60 3.41 -1.93 -9.30
N ASP A 61 2.56 -2.84 -9.81
CA ASP A 61 2.32 -2.99 -11.26
C ASP A 61 1.75 -1.70 -11.86
N LEU A 62 0.83 -1.02 -11.14
CA LEU A 62 0.27 0.26 -11.56
C LEU A 62 1.35 1.35 -11.66
N GLY A 63 2.21 1.47 -10.64
CA GLY A 63 3.30 2.45 -10.65
C GLY A 63 4.29 2.19 -11.78
N VAL A 64 4.65 0.93 -12.02
CA VAL A 64 5.53 0.51 -13.12
C VAL A 64 4.89 0.85 -14.47
N GLU A 65 3.61 0.56 -14.67
CA GLU A 65 2.90 0.87 -15.92
C GLU A 65 2.80 2.38 -16.18
N ILE A 66 2.55 3.19 -15.16
CA ILE A 66 2.57 4.65 -15.28
C ILE A 66 3.97 5.13 -15.70
N GLY A 67 5.03 4.67 -15.05
CA GLY A 67 6.39 5.02 -15.41
C GLY A 67 6.74 4.66 -16.86
N ASN A 68 6.37 3.45 -17.30
CA ASN A 68 6.55 2.99 -18.68
C ASN A 68 5.86 3.91 -19.69
N ARG A 69 4.61 4.31 -19.44
CA ARG A 69 3.86 5.23 -20.32
C ARG A 69 4.45 6.62 -20.36
N LEU A 70 5.08 7.05 -19.30
CA LEU A 70 5.80 8.33 -19.22
C LEU A 70 7.22 8.23 -19.79
N GLY A 71 7.73 7.04 -20.11
CA GLY A 71 9.08 6.81 -20.56
C GLY A 71 10.14 7.10 -19.49
N LEU A 72 9.80 6.85 -18.22
CA LEU A 72 10.64 7.13 -17.05
C LEU A 72 11.06 5.83 -16.35
N GLU A 73 12.24 5.85 -15.75
CA GLU A 73 12.64 4.85 -14.75
C GLU A 73 11.72 4.95 -13.53
N VAL A 74 11.35 3.81 -12.92
CA VAL A 74 10.54 3.78 -11.70
C VAL A 74 11.41 3.48 -10.50
N LYS A 75 11.29 4.32 -9.47
CA LYS A 75 11.94 4.15 -8.15
C LYS A 75 10.91 4.10 -7.05
N TRP A 76 11.22 3.37 -5.98
CA TRP A 76 10.33 3.20 -4.84
C TRP A 76 11.04 3.61 -3.56
N GLU A 77 10.39 4.50 -2.80
CA GLU A 77 10.76 4.87 -1.45
C GLU A 77 9.78 4.19 -0.48
N GLN A 78 10.28 3.16 0.19
CA GLN A 78 9.49 2.44 1.18
C GLN A 78 9.42 3.23 2.49
N MET A 79 8.21 3.37 3.03
CA MET A 79 8.00 4.07 4.28
C MET A 79 6.76 3.58 5.03
N LYS A 80 6.55 4.11 6.23
CA LYS A 80 5.33 3.87 7.01
C LYS A 80 4.15 4.64 6.42
N PHE A 81 2.94 4.08 6.54
CA PHE A 81 1.73 4.69 6.01
C PHE A 81 1.50 6.13 6.53
N SER A 82 1.76 6.35 7.83
CA SER A 82 1.62 7.66 8.47
C SER A 82 2.56 8.75 7.91
N GLY A 83 3.65 8.35 7.25
CA GLY A 83 4.64 9.25 6.66
C GLY A 83 4.41 9.62 5.19
N LEU A 84 3.51 8.93 4.47
CA LEU A 84 3.34 9.06 3.03
C LEU A 84 3.10 10.50 2.57
N ILE A 85 2.10 11.19 3.15
CA ILE A 85 1.73 12.56 2.75
C ILE A 85 2.84 13.54 3.06
N ALA A 86 3.45 13.44 4.25
CA ALA A 86 4.56 14.30 4.63
C ALA A 86 5.77 14.13 3.70
N SER A 87 6.05 12.90 3.26
CA SER A 87 7.14 12.60 2.33
C SER A 87 6.88 13.15 0.93
N LEU A 88 5.63 13.08 0.44
CA LEU A 88 5.25 13.71 -0.83
C LEU A 88 5.38 15.25 -0.74
N SER A 89 4.84 15.86 0.32
CA SER A 89 4.95 17.31 0.55
C SER A 89 6.40 17.75 0.73
N GLY A 90 7.25 16.92 1.30
CA GLY A 90 8.70 17.14 1.46
C GLY A 90 9.51 16.81 0.21
N GLN A 91 8.88 16.45 -0.91
CA GLN A 91 9.51 16.10 -2.18
C GLN A 91 10.52 14.92 -2.09
N ILE A 92 10.34 14.01 -1.14
CA ILE A 92 11.09 12.76 -1.04
C ILE A 92 10.68 11.82 -2.17
N CYS A 93 9.42 11.89 -2.59
CA CYS A 93 8.90 11.19 -3.77
C CYS A 93 8.07 12.15 -4.64
N ASP A 94 7.85 11.74 -5.88
CA ASP A 94 7.09 12.52 -6.87
C ASP A 94 5.60 12.20 -6.82
N ALA A 95 5.24 10.98 -6.35
CA ALA A 95 3.86 10.55 -6.20
C ALA A 95 3.74 9.45 -5.14
N ILE A 96 2.50 9.22 -4.68
CA ILE A 96 2.12 8.09 -3.82
C ILE A 96 1.27 7.13 -4.66
N VAL A 97 1.66 5.86 -4.75
CA VAL A 97 0.81 4.79 -5.31
C VAL A 97 0.46 3.85 -4.18
N GLN A 98 -0.67 4.13 -3.53
CA GLN A 98 -1.10 3.45 -2.31
C GLN A 98 -2.62 3.50 -2.16
N GLU A 99 -3.20 2.51 -1.48
CA GLU A 99 -4.61 2.52 -1.05
C GLU A 99 -4.84 3.63 -0.01
N LEU A 100 -4.77 4.87 -0.50
CA LEU A 100 -4.92 6.08 0.29
C LEU A 100 -6.33 6.66 0.06
N PHE A 101 -7.26 6.40 0.98
CA PHE A 101 -8.64 6.87 0.83
C PHE A 101 -8.72 8.40 0.69
N ILE A 102 -9.51 8.86 -0.27
CA ILE A 102 -9.80 10.28 -0.45
C ILE A 102 -10.61 10.77 0.75
N LYS A 103 -10.09 11.79 1.43
CA LYS A 103 -10.70 12.44 2.58
C LYS A 103 -10.51 13.95 2.50
N PRO A 104 -11.42 14.79 3.03
CA PRO A 104 -11.26 16.24 3.04
C PRO A 104 -9.89 16.68 3.56
N THR A 105 -9.45 16.15 4.70
CA THR A 105 -8.16 16.48 5.32
C THR A 105 -6.93 16.11 4.50
N ARG A 106 -7.06 15.21 3.53
CA ARG A 106 -5.97 14.82 2.61
C ARG A 106 -5.97 15.65 1.35
N VAL A 107 -7.14 15.92 0.77
CA VAL A 107 -7.25 16.74 -0.45
C VAL A 107 -6.95 18.22 -0.21
N GLU A 108 -6.97 18.69 1.03
CA GLU A 108 -6.48 20.02 1.42
C GLU A 108 -4.96 20.15 1.32
N VAL A 109 -4.23 19.04 1.29
CA VAL A 109 -2.75 19.01 1.36
C VAL A 109 -2.12 18.48 0.07
N ILE A 110 -2.76 17.50 -0.59
CA ILE A 110 -2.26 16.85 -1.80
C ILE A 110 -3.36 16.68 -2.83
N ASP A 111 -2.99 16.69 -4.10
CA ASP A 111 -3.88 16.26 -5.18
C ASP A 111 -4.07 14.74 -5.16
N MET A 112 -5.31 14.28 -5.30
CA MET A 112 -5.64 12.86 -5.27
C MET A 112 -6.39 12.43 -6.52
N ILE A 113 -5.91 11.37 -7.16
CA ILE A 113 -6.52 10.77 -8.36
C ILE A 113 -7.07 9.40 -7.98
N PRO A 114 -8.41 9.17 -8.07
CA PRO A 114 -8.98 7.87 -7.77
C PRO A 114 -8.58 6.83 -8.83
N PHE A 115 -8.10 5.68 -8.40
CA PHE A 115 -7.78 4.55 -9.29
C PHE A 115 -8.52 3.26 -8.91
N GLY A 116 -9.36 3.29 -7.87
CA GLY A 116 -10.16 2.14 -7.44
C GLY A 116 -11.07 2.46 -6.29
N TYR A 117 -11.84 1.45 -5.89
CA TYR A 117 -12.73 1.50 -4.73
C TYR A 117 -12.28 0.46 -3.70
N SER A 118 -12.44 0.80 -2.43
CA SER A 118 -12.15 -0.09 -1.31
C SER A 118 -13.08 0.22 -0.14
N ALA A 119 -13.15 -0.69 0.82
CA ALA A 119 -13.93 -0.53 2.04
C ALA A 119 -13.09 -0.92 3.26
N GLN A 120 -13.53 -0.50 4.44
CA GLN A 120 -12.95 -0.96 5.70
C GLN A 120 -13.57 -2.30 6.11
N SER A 121 -12.77 -3.14 6.74
CA SER A 121 -13.17 -4.47 7.22
C SER A 121 -12.58 -4.74 8.59
N ILE A 122 -13.26 -5.60 9.33
CA ILE A 122 -12.77 -6.18 10.57
C ILE A 122 -12.53 -7.66 10.33
N VAL A 123 -11.38 -8.17 10.76
CA VAL A 123 -11.04 -9.59 10.70
C VAL A 123 -10.86 -10.10 12.13
N VAL A 124 -11.46 -11.24 12.42
CA VAL A 124 -11.39 -11.92 13.73
C VAL A 124 -10.93 -13.37 13.55
N ASN A 125 -10.55 -14.02 14.63
CA ASN A 125 -10.36 -15.46 14.62
C ASN A 125 -11.67 -16.18 14.25
N ALA A 126 -11.61 -17.25 13.48
CA ALA A 126 -12.77 -18.02 13.05
C ALA A 126 -13.56 -18.62 14.24
N SER A 127 -12.88 -18.88 15.36
CA SER A 127 -13.48 -19.33 16.62
C SER A 127 -14.26 -18.24 17.37
N ASN A 128 -14.12 -16.97 16.97
CA ASN A 128 -14.92 -15.90 17.56
C ASN A 128 -16.40 -16.12 17.18
N ASN A 129 -17.27 -16.19 18.18
CA ASN A 129 -18.72 -16.42 18.00
C ASN A 129 -19.54 -15.13 18.09
N GLU A 130 -18.90 -13.99 18.29
CA GLU A 130 -19.59 -12.71 18.37
C GLU A 130 -20.01 -12.24 16.96
N SER A 131 -21.18 -11.62 16.91
CA SER A 131 -21.71 -11.03 15.68
C SER A 131 -21.20 -9.60 15.59
N ILE A 132 -20.15 -9.37 14.78
CA ILE A 132 -19.59 -8.05 14.55
C ILE A 132 -20.14 -7.53 13.22
N ASN A 133 -21.05 -6.56 13.29
CA ASN A 133 -21.70 -5.95 12.13
C ASN A 133 -21.18 -4.51 11.87
N GLY A 134 -20.47 -3.94 12.85
CA GLY A 134 -19.90 -2.61 12.72
C GLY A 134 -18.92 -2.28 13.83
N PRO A 135 -18.28 -1.10 13.77
CA PRO A 135 -17.23 -0.72 14.73
C PRO A 135 -17.72 -0.68 16.19
N ALA A 136 -19.00 -0.34 16.42
CA ALA A 136 -19.56 -0.27 17.77
C ALA A 136 -19.65 -1.64 18.48
N ASP A 137 -19.69 -2.74 17.73
CA ASP A 137 -19.71 -4.11 18.27
C ASP A 137 -18.33 -4.55 18.79
N LEU A 138 -17.28 -3.74 18.54
CA LEU A 138 -15.93 -3.96 19.06
C LEU A 138 -15.73 -3.40 20.48
N SER A 139 -16.79 -2.89 21.13
CA SER A 139 -16.74 -2.34 22.49
C SER A 139 -16.08 -3.33 23.46
N GLY A 140 -15.01 -2.90 24.14
CA GLY A 140 -14.24 -3.70 25.08
C GLY A 140 -13.27 -4.71 24.49
N LEU A 141 -13.26 -4.88 23.16
CA LEU A 141 -12.31 -5.75 22.46
C LEU A 141 -11.00 -5.03 22.22
N LYS A 142 -9.93 -5.83 22.08
CA LYS A 142 -8.59 -5.37 21.72
C LYS A 142 -8.40 -5.48 20.20
N VAL A 143 -8.23 -4.35 19.52
CA VAL A 143 -8.24 -4.27 18.05
C VAL A 143 -6.95 -3.65 17.54
N ALA A 144 -6.19 -4.40 16.73
CA ALA A 144 -5.00 -3.90 16.06
C ALA A 144 -5.35 -3.17 14.76
N VAL A 145 -4.68 -2.04 14.54
CA VAL A 145 -4.82 -1.23 13.32
C VAL A 145 -3.49 -0.59 12.92
N PRO A 146 -3.22 -0.42 11.62
CA PRO A 146 -2.06 0.35 11.18
C PRO A 146 -2.25 1.85 11.45
N ASN A 147 -1.18 2.50 11.88
CA ASN A 147 -1.15 3.90 12.26
C ASN A 147 -1.56 4.85 11.10
N GLY A 148 -2.38 5.85 11.40
CA GLY A 148 -2.80 6.90 10.45
C GLY A 148 -3.77 6.44 9.36
N THR A 149 -4.20 5.18 9.38
CA THR A 149 -5.16 4.63 8.40
C THR A 149 -6.58 5.15 8.62
N THR A 150 -7.45 4.90 7.65
CA THR A 150 -8.87 5.27 7.76
C THR A 150 -9.57 4.51 8.87
N ILE A 151 -9.30 3.20 8.99
CA ILE A 151 -9.91 2.39 10.06
C ILE A 151 -9.43 2.83 11.45
N HIS A 152 -8.16 3.23 11.59
CA HIS A 152 -7.67 3.79 12.86
C HIS A 152 -8.52 4.99 13.31
N ASN A 153 -8.78 5.95 12.43
CA ASN A 153 -9.60 7.11 12.75
C ASN A 153 -11.07 6.72 13.06
N ILE A 154 -11.63 5.77 12.29
CA ILE A 154 -13.00 5.27 12.55
C ILE A 154 -13.11 4.68 13.97
N LEU A 155 -12.10 3.93 14.43
CA LEU A 155 -12.12 3.38 15.79
C LEU A 155 -11.97 4.45 16.87
N ILE A 156 -11.18 5.51 16.63
CA ILE A 156 -11.10 6.66 17.55
C ILE A 156 -12.47 7.33 17.66
N GLU A 157 -13.12 7.68 16.54
CA GLU A 157 -14.45 8.30 16.52
C GLU A 157 -15.51 7.39 17.16
N THR A 158 -15.38 6.06 16.96
CA THR A 158 -16.25 5.07 17.60
C THR A 158 -16.08 5.09 19.12
N ASN A 159 -14.84 5.21 19.62
CA ASN A 159 -14.55 5.29 21.04
C ASN A 159 -15.16 6.53 21.71
N GLU A 160 -15.16 7.67 21.02
CA GLU A 160 -15.86 8.87 21.50
C GLU A 160 -17.37 8.60 21.69
N SER A 161 -17.98 7.93 20.69
CA SER A 161 -19.40 7.56 20.73
C SER A 161 -19.72 6.51 21.81
N LEU A 162 -18.88 5.48 21.96
CA LEU A 162 -19.02 4.45 22.99
C LEU A 162 -18.93 5.06 24.39
N SER A 163 -17.92 5.91 24.62
CA SER A 163 -17.71 6.57 25.91
C SER A 163 -18.88 7.48 26.28
N SER A 164 -19.39 8.25 25.32
CA SER A 164 -20.57 9.11 25.52
C SER A 164 -21.84 8.31 25.82
N GLY A 165 -21.93 7.07 25.29
CA GLY A 165 -23.01 6.13 25.55
C GLY A 165 -22.82 5.26 26.81
N GLY A 166 -21.77 5.50 27.61
CA GLY A 166 -21.47 4.73 28.84
C GLY A 166 -21.00 3.29 28.55
N LYS A 167 -20.54 2.99 27.34
CA LYS A 167 -20.01 1.69 26.95
C LYS A 167 -18.47 1.68 27.10
N THR A 168 -17.91 0.49 27.24
CA THR A 168 -16.46 0.29 27.29
C THR A 168 -15.83 0.66 25.94
N PRO A 169 -14.81 1.55 25.89
CA PRO A 169 -14.08 1.83 24.67
C PRO A 169 -13.36 0.58 24.11
N ILE A 170 -13.06 0.62 22.83
CA ILE A 170 -12.19 -0.34 22.15
C ILE A 170 -10.75 -0.11 22.62
N ASP A 171 -10.02 -1.17 22.99
CA ASP A 171 -8.57 -1.12 23.24
C ASP A 171 -7.84 -1.13 21.89
N ILE A 172 -7.48 0.06 21.38
CA ILE A 172 -6.86 0.22 20.06
C ILE A 172 -5.35 0.00 20.15
N VAL A 173 -4.87 -1.08 19.55
CA VAL A 173 -3.44 -1.39 19.40
C VAL A 173 -2.94 -0.82 18.08
N ILE A 174 -2.17 0.26 18.16
CA ILE A 174 -1.65 0.95 16.99
C ILE A 174 -0.31 0.30 16.59
N LEU A 175 -0.22 -0.19 15.35
CA LEU A 175 0.98 -0.80 14.78
C LEU A 175 1.41 -0.03 13.52
N GLU A 176 2.64 -0.25 13.08
CA GLU A 176 3.16 0.48 11.92
C GLU A 176 2.93 -0.26 10.61
N ALA A 177 2.73 -1.59 10.66
CA ALA A 177 2.56 -2.44 9.50
C ALA A 177 1.29 -3.29 9.57
N THR A 178 0.64 -3.51 8.43
CA THR A 178 -0.52 -4.41 8.31
C THR A 178 -0.14 -5.84 8.66
N THR A 179 1.04 -6.30 8.24
CA THR A 179 1.58 -7.63 8.56
C THR A 179 1.67 -7.87 10.06
N ASP A 180 2.08 -6.86 10.83
CA ASP A 180 2.23 -6.97 12.29
C ASP A 180 0.86 -7.12 12.96
N SER A 181 -0.16 -6.40 12.46
CA SER A 181 -1.53 -6.51 12.97
C SER A 181 -2.07 -7.93 12.84
N PHE A 182 -1.89 -8.55 11.67
CA PHE A 182 -2.30 -9.95 11.47
C PHE A 182 -1.42 -10.94 12.24
N GLY A 183 -0.14 -10.65 12.45
CA GLY A 183 0.74 -11.43 13.33
C GLY A 183 0.21 -11.48 14.77
N GLN A 184 -0.23 -10.34 15.31
CA GLN A 184 -0.83 -10.29 16.65
C GLN A 184 -2.17 -11.02 16.75
N LEU A 185 -3.02 -10.93 15.72
CA LEU A 185 -4.28 -11.69 15.68
C LEU A 185 -3.99 -13.21 15.65
N GLN A 186 -3.03 -13.64 14.86
CA GLN A 186 -2.64 -15.05 14.79
C GLN A 186 -2.06 -15.56 16.10
N ALA A 187 -1.35 -14.72 16.84
CA ALA A 187 -0.78 -15.03 18.15
C ALA A 187 -1.80 -14.94 19.29
N GLY A 188 -3.06 -14.51 19.02
CA GLY A 188 -4.09 -14.30 20.03
C GLY A 188 -3.81 -13.13 20.98
N GLN A 189 -2.98 -12.16 20.57
CA GLN A 189 -2.63 -10.98 21.35
C GLN A 189 -3.65 -9.86 21.19
N VAL A 190 -4.47 -9.91 20.14
CA VAL A 190 -5.60 -9.04 19.87
C VAL A 190 -6.81 -9.88 19.46
N ASP A 191 -8.01 -9.33 19.65
CA ASP A 191 -9.28 -10.00 19.33
C ASP A 191 -9.68 -9.81 17.87
N ALA A 192 -9.28 -8.67 17.29
CA ALA A 192 -9.60 -8.30 15.92
C ALA A 192 -8.50 -7.45 15.26
N VAL A 193 -8.55 -7.39 13.93
CA VAL A 193 -7.74 -6.48 13.11
C VAL A 193 -8.68 -5.61 12.28
N GLY A 194 -8.51 -4.29 12.36
CA GLY A 194 -9.11 -3.34 11.44
C GLY A 194 -8.20 -3.13 10.23
N THR A 195 -8.75 -3.31 9.03
CA THR A 195 -8.00 -3.22 7.77
C THR A 195 -8.91 -2.86 6.59
N THR A 196 -8.41 -2.96 5.36
CA THR A 196 -9.22 -2.84 4.15
C THR A 196 -9.78 -4.20 3.71
N ASN A 197 -10.87 -4.18 2.92
CA ASN A 197 -11.48 -5.41 2.41
C ASN A 197 -10.51 -6.23 1.54
N THR A 198 -9.59 -5.59 0.82
CA THR A 198 -8.59 -6.26 -0.01
C THR A 198 -7.58 -7.03 0.83
N ALA A 199 -7.03 -6.41 1.87
CA ALA A 199 -6.14 -7.06 2.82
C ALA A 199 -6.89 -8.14 3.63
N ALA A 200 -8.11 -7.86 4.11
CA ALA A 200 -8.94 -8.84 4.80
C ALA A 200 -9.13 -10.11 3.95
N ALA A 201 -9.55 -9.98 2.70
CA ALA A 201 -9.74 -11.11 1.80
C ALA A 201 -8.45 -11.92 1.59
N TYR A 202 -7.32 -11.24 1.44
CA TYR A 202 -6.02 -11.90 1.29
C TYR A 202 -5.64 -12.73 2.53
N TYR A 203 -5.70 -12.13 3.73
CA TYR A 203 -5.31 -12.81 4.96
C TYR A 203 -6.30 -13.91 5.36
N VAL A 204 -7.60 -13.69 5.19
CA VAL A 204 -8.62 -14.75 5.40
C VAL A 204 -8.36 -15.92 4.46
N GLY A 205 -8.17 -15.66 3.16
CA GLY A 205 -7.89 -16.71 2.17
C GLY A 205 -6.60 -17.50 2.44
N LYS A 206 -5.58 -16.86 3.06
CA LYS A 206 -4.30 -17.51 3.41
C LYS A 206 -4.30 -18.16 4.79
N SER A 207 -5.32 -17.92 5.61
CA SER A 207 -5.35 -18.33 7.02
C SER A 207 -5.59 -19.81 7.27
N ASN A 208 -5.92 -20.61 6.24
CA ASN A 208 -6.42 -21.99 6.40
C ASN A 208 -7.62 -22.04 7.36
N ASN A 209 -8.60 -21.21 7.14
CA ASN A 209 -9.83 -21.06 7.94
C ASN A 209 -9.61 -20.65 9.41
N LYS A 210 -8.48 -20.03 9.73
CA LYS A 210 -8.24 -19.50 11.08
C LYS A 210 -8.87 -18.13 11.29
N PHE A 211 -9.11 -17.38 10.22
CA PHE A 211 -9.71 -16.04 10.24
C PHE A 211 -11.02 -15.99 9.45
N LYS A 212 -11.85 -15.04 9.82
CA LYS A 212 -13.08 -14.67 9.10
C LYS A 212 -13.33 -13.17 9.16
#